data_294aff6bc033dae9cd54c2372e27393e
#
_entry.id   294aff6bc033dae9cd54c2372e27393e
#
_cell.length_a   1.000
_cell.length_b   1.000
_cell.length_c   1.000
_cell.angle_alpha   90.00
_cell.angle_beta   90.00
_cell.angle_gamma   90.00
#
_symmetry.space_group_name_H-M   'P 1'
#
loop_
_entity.id
_entity.type
_entity.pdbx_description
1 polymer ?
#
loop_
_entity_poly.entity_id
_entity_poly.type
_entity_poly.pdbx_seq_one_letter_code
_entity_poly.pdbx_strand_id
1 'polypeptide(L)'
;MRVFTHFHEMDLPNGRTVGVRWRTILQFGDGWNVIGNVVMKNPGSARVRKGETSSITDIFLTQELRDFAPEDENPWYEFQPDATMHSIKDLFFFFTWRMPNIQ
;
A
#
# COMPACT_ATOMS: atom_id res chain seq x y z
N MET A 1 -2.54 -10.96 -0.24
CA MET A 1 -2.10 -9.59 -0.60
C MET A 1 -1.66 -8.84 0.64
N ARG A 2 -0.53 -8.19 0.56
CA ARG A 2 -0.05 -7.30 1.62
C ARG A 2 -0.09 -5.85 1.12
N VAL A 3 -0.37 -4.92 2.01
CA VAL A 3 -0.47 -3.50 1.69
C VAL A 3 0.50 -2.72 2.57
N PHE A 4 1.37 -1.95 1.94
CA PHE A 4 2.33 -1.11 2.66
C PHE A 4 2.13 0.34 2.22
N THR A 5 2.12 1.24 3.19
CA THR A 5 1.89 2.66 2.89
C THR A 5 2.59 3.54 3.91
N HIS A 6 2.99 4.72 3.46
CA HIS A 6 3.28 5.81 4.39
C HIS A 6 1.97 6.30 4.98
N PHE A 7 1.98 6.61 6.27
CA PHE A 7 0.77 7.03 6.97
C PHE A 7 1.13 8.01 8.07
N HIS A 8 0.26 9.01 8.26
CA HIS A 8 0.40 9.97 9.33
C HIS A 8 -0.97 10.43 9.81
N GLU A 9 -1.14 10.51 11.12
CA GLU A 9 -2.34 11.07 11.72
C GLU A 9 -2.08 12.52 12.12
N MET A 10 -3.02 13.39 11.80
CA MET A 10 -2.97 14.80 12.15
C MET A 10 -4.19 15.18 12.96
N ASP A 11 -3.99 15.93 14.04
CA ASP A 11 -5.08 16.51 14.82
C ASP A 11 -5.46 17.86 14.22
N LEU A 12 -6.75 18.03 13.94
CA LEU A 12 -7.29 19.28 13.42
C LEU A 12 -7.71 20.19 14.58
N PRO A 13 -7.79 21.54 14.34
CA PRO A 13 -8.21 22.49 15.36
C PRO A 13 -9.59 22.22 15.95
N ASN A 14 -10.46 21.51 15.20
CA ASN A 14 -11.82 21.17 15.65
C ASN A 14 -11.87 19.91 16.53
N GLY A 15 -10.73 19.35 16.92
CA GLY A 15 -10.65 18.15 17.75
C GLY A 15 -10.77 16.84 16.99
N ARG A 16 -10.88 16.89 15.67
CA ARG A 16 -10.90 15.68 14.81
C ARG A 16 -9.49 15.24 14.45
N THR A 17 -9.32 13.93 14.29
CA THR A 17 -8.08 13.35 13.80
C THR A 17 -8.28 12.90 12.36
N VAL A 18 -7.34 13.24 11.48
CA VAL A 18 -7.34 12.86 10.07
C VAL A 18 -6.12 12.01 9.78
N GLY A 19 -6.35 10.87 9.13
CA GLY A 19 -5.28 10.02 8.62
C GLY A 19 -4.94 10.37 7.18
N VAL A 20 -3.64 10.48 6.88
CA VAL A 20 -3.14 10.76 5.54
C VAL A 20 -2.24 9.61 5.09
N ARG A 21 -2.53 9.07 3.91
CA ARG A 21 -1.72 8.01 3.29
C ARG A 21 -1.13 8.50 1.98
N TRP A 22 0.08 8.05 1.69
CA TRP A 22 0.70 8.28 0.39
C TRP A 22 1.65 7.12 0.07
N ARG A 23 2.03 6.96 -1.20
CA ARG A 23 2.87 5.88 -1.68
C ARG A 23 2.40 4.51 -1.20
N THR A 24 1.21 4.13 -1.61
CA THR A 24 0.64 2.83 -1.25
C THR A 24 1.12 1.75 -2.22
N ILE A 25 1.63 0.65 -1.67
CA ILE A 25 2.11 -0.51 -2.41
C ILE A 25 1.18 -1.68 -2.15
N LEU A 26 0.67 -2.28 -3.19
CA LEU A 26 -0.09 -3.53 -3.12
C LEU A 26 0.81 -4.66 -3.59
N GLN A 27 1.18 -5.55 -2.67
CA GLN A 27 2.01 -6.71 -2.98
C GLN A 27 1.12 -7.93 -3.14
N PHE A 28 1.07 -8.47 -4.35
CA PHE A 28 0.16 -9.58 -4.68
C PHE A 28 0.75 -10.96 -4.38
N GLY A 29 2.05 -11.07 -4.38
CA GLY A 29 2.79 -12.29 -4.06
C GLY A 29 3.96 -11.96 -3.15
N ASP A 30 5.08 -12.65 -3.35
CA ASP A 30 6.28 -12.44 -2.52
C ASP A 30 7.31 -11.53 -3.20
N GLY A 31 7.08 -11.16 -4.46
CA GLY A 31 8.04 -10.37 -5.23
C GLY A 31 7.87 -8.88 -5.06
N TRP A 32 8.87 -8.15 -5.54
CA TRP A 32 8.92 -6.68 -5.45
C TRP A 32 9.01 -6.01 -6.81
N ASN A 33 8.82 -6.75 -7.90
CA ASN A 33 8.79 -6.18 -9.24
C ASN A 33 7.48 -5.42 -9.45
N VAL A 34 7.59 -4.18 -9.92
CA VAL A 34 6.41 -3.36 -10.21
C VAL A 34 5.76 -3.87 -11.50
N ILE A 35 4.50 -4.26 -11.40
CA ILE A 35 3.72 -4.72 -12.57
C ILE A 35 2.77 -3.67 -13.11
N GLY A 36 2.56 -2.59 -12.37
CA GLY A 36 1.71 -1.50 -12.82
C GLY A 36 1.47 -0.47 -11.74
N ASN A 37 0.85 0.63 -12.14
CA ASN A 37 0.45 1.69 -11.24
C ASN A 37 -1.03 2.00 -11.45
N VAL A 38 -1.71 2.35 -10.37
CA VAL A 38 -3.12 2.71 -10.42
C VAL A 38 -3.29 4.10 -9.82
N VAL A 39 -3.96 4.98 -10.55
CA VAL A 39 -4.33 6.30 -10.06
C VAL A 39 -5.82 6.29 -9.77
N MET A 40 -6.18 6.66 -8.54
CA MET A 40 -7.57 6.62 -8.09
C MET A 40 -8.00 7.97 -7.56
N LYS A 41 -9.25 8.32 -7.84
CA LYS A 41 -9.82 9.58 -7.40
C LYS A 41 -10.05 9.59 -5.89
N ASN A 42 -10.57 8.48 -5.36
CA ASN A 42 -10.86 8.34 -3.94
C ASN A 42 -10.06 7.19 -3.36
N PRO A 43 -9.34 7.40 -2.25
CA PRO A 43 -8.72 6.30 -1.55
C PRO A 43 -9.80 5.38 -0.99
N GLY A 44 -9.48 4.09 -0.89
CA GLY A 44 -10.39 3.15 -0.25
C GLY A 44 -10.43 3.32 1.27
N SER A 45 -11.13 2.42 1.93
CA SER A 45 -11.33 2.43 3.37
C SER A 45 -10.28 1.62 4.14
N ALA A 46 -9.18 1.25 3.51
CA ALA A 46 -8.14 0.44 4.14
C ALA A 46 -7.66 1.09 5.45
N ARG A 47 -7.40 0.25 6.43
CA ARG A 47 -6.98 0.67 7.77
C ARG A 47 -5.69 -0.03 8.15
N VAL A 48 -5.03 0.49 9.18
CA VAL A 48 -3.88 -0.18 9.77
C VAL A 48 -4.27 -1.62 10.11
N ARG A 49 -3.37 -2.55 9.80
CA ARG A 49 -3.60 -3.98 10.06
C ARG A 49 -3.89 -4.20 11.53
N LYS A 50 -4.90 -5.03 11.82
CA LYS A 50 -5.32 -5.31 13.19
C LYS A 50 -4.14 -5.82 14.02
N GLY A 51 -3.90 -5.18 15.15
CA GLY A 51 -2.77 -5.51 16.01
C GLY A 51 -1.48 -4.76 15.68
N GLU A 52 -1.43 -4.08 14.54
CA GLU A 52 -0.27 -3.31 14.09
C GLU A 52 -0.51 -1.84 14.39
N THR A 53 0.02 -1.36 15.52
CA THR A 53 -0.12 0.05 15.90
C THR A 53 1.14 0.86 15.65
N SER A 54 2.25 0.19 15.34
CA SER A 54 3.55 0.85 15.12
C SER A 54 4.01 0.64 13.68
N SER A 55 4.96 1.48 13.28
CA SER A 55 5.58 1.38 11.96
C SER A 55 6.35 0.07 11.79
N ILE A 56 6.58 -0.29 10.53
CA ILE A 56 7.35 -1.49 10.19
C ILE A 56 8.80 -1.30 10.63
N THR A 57 9.31 -2.28 11.40
CA THR A 57 10.68 -2.25 11.91
C THR A 57 11.54 -3.42 11.41
N ASP A 58 10.95 -4.38 10.70
CA ASP A 58 11.70 -5.49 10.11
C ASP A 58 12.75 -4.97 9.14
N ILE A 59 14.02 -5.34 9.35
CA ILE A 59 15.15 -4.81 8.58
C ILE A 59 15.03 -5.14 7.09
N PHE A 60 14.70 -6.38 6.76
CA PHE A 60 14.63 -6.82 5.37
C PHE A 60 13.47 -6.15 4.64
N LEU A 61 12.31 -6.08 5.27
CA LEU A 61 11.13 -5.43 4.70
C LEU A 61 11.34 -3.92 4.54
N THR A 62 11.92 -3.29 5.55
CA THR A 62 12.23 -1.85 5.51
C THR A 62 13.18 -1.52 4.37
N GLN A 63 14.17 -2.37 4.13
CA GLN A 63 15.12 -2.17 3.04
C GLN A 63 14.45 -2.27 1.67
N GLU A 64 13.58 -3.27 1.47
CA GLU A 64 12.82 -3.42 0.23
C GLU A 64 11.90 -2.22 -0.01
N LEU A 65 11.22 -1.76 1.02
CA LEU A 65 10.34 -0.59 0.93
C LEU A 65 11.12 0.69 0.65
N ARG A 66 12.31 0.84 1.20
CA ARG A 66 13.17 2.01 0.96
C ARG A 66 13.52 2.16 -0.52
N ASP A 67 13.68 1.06 -1.23
CA ASP A 67 14.03 1.09 -2.65
C ASP A 67 12.94 1.74 -3.51
N PHE A 68 11.69 1.73 -3.05
CA PHE A 68 10.59 2.42 -3.74
C PHE A 68 10.59 3.93 -3.54
N ALA A 69 11.14 4.40 -2.42
CA ALA A 69 11.16 5.83 -2.10
C ALA A 69 12.41 6.15 -1.27
N PRO A 70 13.62 6.07 -1.89
CA PRO A 70 14.87 6.24 -1.15
C PRO A 70 15.04 7.65 -0.56
N GLU A 71 14.34 8.64 -1.09
CA GLU A 71 14.40 10.03 -0.65
C GLU A 71 13.45 10.31 0.50
N ASP A 72 12.52 9.40 0.79
CA ASP A 72 11.50 9.59 1.81
C ASP A 72 11.85 8.76 3.05
N GLU A 73 12.19 9.44 4.14
CA GLU A 73 12.57 8.80 5.39
C GLU A 73 11.37 8.51 6.30
N ASN A 74 10.15 8.82 5.85
CA ASN A 74 8.95 8.55 6.64
C ASN A 74 8.76 7.04 6.83
N PRO A 75 8.21 6.63 7.99
CA PRO A 75 7.99 5.21 8.25
C PRO A 75 6.89 4.62 7.38
N TRP A 76 7.01 3.33 7.13
CA TRP A 76 6.00 2.54 6.44
C TRP A 76 5.13 1.80 7.45
N TYR A 77 3.86 1.59 7.08
CA TYR A 77 2.89 0.84 7.88
C TYR A 77 2.25 -0.25 7.03
N GLU A 78 1.88 -1.34 7.64
CA GLU A 78 1.12 -2.37 6.96
C GLU A 78 -0.36 -2.18 7.25
N PHE A 79 -1.17 -2.11 6.17
CA PHE A 79 -2.61 -1.93 6.25
C PHE A 79 -3.35 -3.19 5.88
N GLN A 80 -4.59 -3.33 6.35
CA GLN A 80 -5.51 -4.34 5.88
C GLN A 80 -6.00 -3.96 4.48
N PRO A 81 -6.00 -4.92 3.52
CA PRO A 81 -6.60 -4.65 2.22
C PRO A 81 -8.09 -4.34 2.34
N ASP A 82 -8.57 -3.41 1.54
CA ASP A 82 -10.00 -3.14 1.41
C ASP A 82 -10.57 -3.73 0.11
N ALA A 83 -11.89 -3.58 -0.07
CA ALA A 83 -12.56 -4.10 -1.26
C ALA A 83 -12.01 -3.52 -2.55
N THR A 84 -11.65 -2.24 -2.56
CA THR A 84 -11.07 -1.57 -3.73
C THR A 84 -9.74 -2.19 -4.12
N MET A 85 -8.88 -2.48 -3.14
CA MET A 85 -7.57 -3.09 -3.37
C MET A 85 -7.72 -4.52 -3.91
N HIS A 86 -8.69 -5.28 -3.42
CA HIS A 86 -8.99 -6.61 -3.96
C HIS A 86 -9.48 -6.54 -5.40
N SER A 87 -10.29 -5.54 -5.73
CA SER A 87 -10.74 -5.33 -7.11
C SER A 87 -9.60 -4.99 -8.04
N ILE A 88 -8.63 -4.20 -7.60
CA ILE A 88 -7.42 -3.89 -8.36
C ILE A 88 -6.63 -5.17 -8.63
N LYS A 89 -6.44 -6.00 -7.62
CA LYS A 89 -5.76 -7.29 -7.76
C LYS A 89 -6.44 -8.16 -8.80
N ASP A 90 -7.75 -8.30 -8.71
CA ASP A 90 -8.53 -9.12 -9.65
C ASP A 90 -8.41 -8.60 -11.08
N LEU A 91 -8.38 -7.29 -11.27
CA LEU A 91 -8.21 -6.67 -12.57
C LEU A 91 -6.84 -7.02 -13.19
N PHE A 92 -5.76 -6.94 -12.40
CA PHE A 92 -4.43 -7.31 -12.88
C PHE A 92 -4.36 -8.78 -13.25
N PHE A 93 -4.93 -9.67 -12.45
CA PHE A 93 -4.97 -11.09 -12.77
C PHE A 93 -5.82 -11.38 -14.00
N PHE A 94 -6.94 -10.70 -14.17
CA PHE A 94 -7.77 -10.83 -15.35
C PHE A 94 -6.97 -10.52 -16.62
N PHE A 95 -6.24 -9.41 -16.65
CA PHE A 95 -5.43 -9.05 -17.80
C PHE A 95 -4.31 -10.07 -18.05
N THR A 96 -3.66 -10.55 -17.02
CA THR A 96 -2.62 -11.56 -17.14
C THR A 96 -3.15 -12.84 -17.79
N TRP A 97 -4.34 -13.28 -17.40
CA TRP A 97 -4.97 -14.48 -17.95
C TRP A 97 -5.49 -14.29 -19.37
N ARG A 98 -6.07 -13.14 -19.69
CA ARG A 98 -6.72 -12.90 -20.99
C ARG A 98 -5.75 -12.49 -22.07
N MET A 99 -4.58 -11.99 -21.72
CA MET A 99 -3.61 -11.44 -22.65
C MET A 99 -2.20 -12.00 -22.38
N PRO A 100 -2.02 -13.34 -22.52
CA PRO A 100 -0.76 -13.98 -22.15
C PRO A 100 0.45 -13.54 -23.00
N ASN A 101 0.22 -12.91 -24.15
CA ASN A 101 1.27 -12.43 -25.02
C ASN A 101 1.79 -11.04 -24.68
N ILE A 102 1.22 -10.40 -23.71
CA ILE A 102 1.69 -9.11 -23.20
C ILE A 102 2.59 -9.38 -22.00
N GLN A 103 3.81 -9.71 -22.29
CA GLN A 103 4.81 -9.95 -21.25
C GLN A 103 5.95 -8.97 -21.41
#